data_ef8b778c79d4af83f49421072de779ba
#
_entry.id   ef8b778c79d4af83f49421072de779ba
#
_cell.length_a   1.000
_cell.length_b   1.000
_cell.length_c   1.000
_cell.angle_alpha   90.00
_cell.angle_beta   90.00
_cell.angle_gamma   90.00
#
_symmetry.space_group_name_H-M   'P 1'
#
loop_
_entity.id
_entity.type
_entity.pdbx_description
1 polymer ?
#
loop_
_entity_poly.entity_id
_entity_poly.type
_entity_poly.pdbx_seq_one_letter_code
_entity_poly.pdbx_strand_id
1 'polypeptide(L)'
;YDRGWLELKLQALRKCSGETVEVAMPPTGQIQMVPSVVSAFAQIVHYHAEKVGWLNSEGDTSLVDAMMFRKEPKAGPEGTLSWTVDVMNPSTGDDFVMFVKELEMPDGSRRPYSVWLAGEYPKSFDGLCKLLSIDMRVLDPAWISMKLRKLLSYKEPQGDFLARVPGSDKQASY
;
A
#
# COMPACT_ATOMS: atom_id res chain seq x y z
N TYR A 1 6.91 19.51 -6.19
CA TYR A 1 7.16 18.30 -5.38
C TYR A 1 6.49 18.51 -4.03
N ASP A 2 5.45 17.74 -3.78
CA ASP A 2 4.68 17.85 -2.54
C ASP A 2 5.33 16.99 -1.44
N ARG A 3 5.87 17.68 -0.44
CA ARG A 3 6.52 17.04 0.73
C ARG A 3 5.51 16.30 1.60
N GLY A 4 4.30 16.82 1.72
CA GLY A 4 3.20 16.21 2.47
C GLY A 4 2.80 14.84 1.94
N TRP A 5 2.98 14.60 0.64
CA TRP A 5 2.73 13.31 0.03
C TRP A 5 3.67 12.21 0.53
N LEU A 6 4.97 12.52 0.63
CA LEU A 6 5.94 11.59 1.20
C LEU A 6 5.65 11.34 2.68
N GLU A 7 5.41 12.41 3.44
CA GLU A 7 5.11 12.32 4.87
C GLU A 7 3.89 11.43 5.14
N LEU A 8 2.81 11.62 4.40
CA LEU A 8 1.60 10.80 4.52
C LEU A 8 1.91 9.30 4.31
N LYS A 9 2.72 8.97 3.31
CA LYS A 9 3.11 7.58 3.03
C LYS A 9 4.00 6.99 4.11
N LEU A 10 4.99 7.73 4.56
CA LEU A 10 5.89 7.29 5.62
C LEU A 10 5.13 7.06 6.93
N GLN A 11 4.19 7.95 7.28
CA GLN A 11 3.32 7.77 8.44
C GLN A 11 2.45 6.51 8.34
N ALA A 12 1.92 6.21 7.15
CA ALA A 12 1.14 4.99 6.93
C ALA A 12 2.01 3.74 7.07
N LEU A 13 3.22 3.73 6.50
CA LEU A 13 4.16 2.61 6.59
C LEU A 13 4.68 2.39 8.02
N ARG A 14 4.93 3.46 8.79
CA ARG A 14 5.35 3.34 10.20
C ARG A 14 4.33 2.59 11.07
N LYS A 15 3.07 2.59 10.69
CA LYS A 15 1.98 1.87 11.37
C LYS A 15 1.80 0.43 10.88
N CYS A 16 2.63 -0.05 9.96
CA CYS A 16 2.59 -1.44 9.54
C CYS A 16 3.10 -2.33 10.68
N SER A 17 2.27 -3.27 11.08
CA SER A 17 2.62 -4.35 12.00
C SER A 17 2.96 -5.61 11.22
N GLY A 18 3.76 -6.47 11.82
CA GLY A 18 4.19 -7.72 11.25
C GLY A 18 5.08 -8.47 12.22
N GLU A 19 6.10 -9.12 11.73
CA GLU A 19 7.13 -9.71 12.58
C GLU A 19 7.99 -8.56 13.17
N THR A 20 8.07 -8.52 14.50
CA THR A 20 8.89 -7.54 15.22
C THR A 20 10.36 -7.78 14.93
N VAL A 21 11.09 -6.74 14.60
CA VAL A 21 12.52 -6.81 14.26
C VAL A 21 13.34 -5.88 15.14
N GLU A 22 14.58 -6.26 15.40
CA GLU A 22 15.58 -5.44 16.07
C GLU A 22 16.43 -4.72 15.02
N VAL A 23 16.47 -3.41 15.09
CA VAL A 23 17.17 -2.57 14.10
C VAL A 23 17.95 -1.49 14.82
N ALA A 24 19.20 -1.28 14.37
CA ALA A 24 20.00 -0.13 14.78
C ALA A 24 19.43 1.14 14.14
N MET A 25 18.77 1.96 14.97
CA MET A 25 18.03 3.13 14.48
C MET A 25 18.89 4.41 14.52
N PRO A 26 18.82 5.23 13.47
CA PRO A 26 19.43 6.55 13.49
C PRO A 26 18.76 7.47 14.53
N PRO A 27 19.45 8.51 15.04
CA PRO A 27 20.85 8.90 14.75
C PRO A 27 21.88 8.14 15.58
N THR A 28 21.48 7.48 16.66
CA THR A 28 22.38 6.94 17.69
C THR A 28 22.94 5.56 17.35
N GLY A 29 22.32 4.83 16.41
CA GLY A 29 22.66 3.44 16.14
C GLY A 29 22.22 2.48 17.24
N GLN A 30 21.42 2.92 18.21
CA GLN A 30 20.87 2.06 19.25
C GLN A 30 19.90 1.05 18.66
N ILE A 31 20.02 -0.19 19.09
CA ILE A 31 19.10 -1.26 18.72
C ILE A 31 17.73 -0.98 19.36
N GLN A 32 16.70 -0.94 18.55
CA GLN A 32 15.32 -0.76 18.96
C GLN A 32 14.45 -1.87 18.36
N MET A 33 13.47 -2.31 19.13
CA MET A 33 12.44 -3.19 18.63
C MET A 33 11.38 -2.37 17.89
N VAL A 34 11.14 -2.71 16.63
CA VAL A 34 10.12 -2.05 15.80
C VAL A 34 9.10 -3.07 15.28
N PRO A 35 7.84 -2.66 15.06
CA PRO A 35 6.73 -3.59 14.82
C PRO A 35 6.83 -4.34 13.49
N SER A 36 7.71 -3.95 12.57
CA SER A 36 7.96 -4.67 11.31
C SER A 36 9.16 -4.09 10.57
N VAL A 37 9.72 -4.87 9.63
CA VAL A 37 10.75 -4.39 8.68
C VAL A 37 10.24 -3.17 7.88
N VAL A 38 8.98 -3.17 7.47
CA VAL A 38 8.36 -2.04 6.75
C VAL A 38 8.34 -0.78 7.61
N SER A 39 8.01 -0.91 8.89
CA SER A 39 8.04 0.20 9.84
C SER A 39 9.46 0.73 10.07
N ALA A 40 10.45 -0.17 10.21
CA ALA A 40 11.87 0.20 10.32
C ALA A 40 12.34 1.00 9.11
N PHE A 41 12.06 0.50 7.92
CA PHE A 41 12.40 1.18 6.67
C PHE A 41 11.80 2.59 6.60
N ALA A 42 10.52 2.73 6.91
CA ALA A 42 9.85 4.02 6.88
C ALA A 42 10.45 5.02 7.89
N GLN A 43 10.86 4.57 9.07
CA GLN A 43 11.51 5.42 10.08
C GLN A 43 12.89 5.88 9.63
N ILE A 44 13.68 5.00 9.01
CA ILE A 44 15.02 5.34 8.50
C ILE A 44 14.91 6.36 7.35
N VAL A 45 13.98 6.14 6.41
CA VAL A 45 13.75 7.09 5.30
C VAL A 45 13.25 8.44 5.82
N HIS A 46 12.34 8.44 6.80
CA HIS A 46 11.84 9.66 7.43
C HIS A 46 12.97 10.47 8.07
N TYR A 47 13.78 9.82 8.90
CA TYR A 47 14.95 10.46 9.51
C TYR A 47 15.90 11.06 8.48
N HIS A 48 16.20 10.33 7.41
CA HIS A 48 17.06 10.85 6.36
C HIS A 48 16.46 12.08 5.65
N ALA A 49 15.17 12.04 5.35
CA ALA A 49 14.47 13.13 4.70
C ALA A 49 14.42 14.40 5.59
N GLU A 50 14.28 14.24 6.91
CA GLU A 50 14.41 15.36 7.86
C GLU A 50 15.84 15.89 7.90
N LYS A 51 16.85 15.01 7.98
CA LYS A 51 18.26 15.38 8.04
C LYS A 51 18.73 16.20 6.84
N VAL A 52 18.23 15.89 5.65
CA VAL A 52 18.52 16.66 4.43
C VAL A 52 17.60 17.86 4.23
N GLY A 53 16.73 18.16 5.19
CA GLY A 53 15.82 19.31 5.15
C GLY A 53 14.67 19.18 4.14
N TRP A 54 14.39 17.95 3.69
CA TRP A 54 13.32 17.71 2.72
C TRP A 54 11.94 17.57 3.38
N LEU A 55 11.88 17.01 4.58
CA LEU A 55 10.70 17.05 5.45
C LEU A 55 10.95 18.06 6.57
N ASN A 56 10.00 18.93 6.81
CA ASN A 56 9.97 19.81 7.98
C ASN A 56 8.98 19.23 8.98
N SER A 57 9.18 19.53 10.26
CA SER A 57 8.30 19.11 11.36
C SER A 57 6.85 19.62 11.24
N GLU A 58 6.62 20.61 10.41
CA GLU A 58 5.29 21.13 10.06
C GLU A 58 4.99 20.71 8.61
N GLY A 59 4.37 19.55 8.43
CA GLY A 59 3.93 19.08 7.12
C GLY A 59 2.81 19.97 6.57
N ASP A 60 3.09 20.74 5.54
CA ASP A 60 2.05 21.39 4.76
C ASP A 60 1.29 20.34 3.95
N THR A 61 0.09 19.99 4.42
CA THR A 61 -0.78 18.99 3.80
C THR A 61 -1.88 19.61 2.94
N SER A 62 -1.89 20.92 2.78
CA SER A 62 -2.98 21.64 2.12
C SER A 62 -3.17 21.21 0.66
N LEU A 63 -2.09 20.99 -0.08
CA LEU A 63 -2.15 20.52 -1.46
C LEU A 63 -2.60 19.06 -1.53
N VAL A 64 -2.07 18.20 -0.65
CA VAL A 64 -2.48 16.80 -0.55
C VAL A 64 -3.97 16.70 -0.25
N ASP A 65 -4.49 17.59 0.60
CA ASP A 65 -5.89 17.63 0.96
C ASP A 65 -6.81 17.99 -0.21
N ALA A 66 -6.36 18.86 -1.08
CA ALA A 66 -7.08 19.24 -2.28
C ALA A 66 -7.06 18.15 -3.36
N MET A 67 -6.06 17.24 -3.32
CA MET A 67 -5.85 16.22 -4.36
C MET A 67 -6.41 14.83 -3.99
N MET A 68 -6.93 14.64 -2.78
CA MET A 68 -7.31 13.32 -2.27
C MET A 68 -8.68 13.27 -1.63
N PHE A 69 -9.30 12.09 -1.72
CA PHE A 69 -10.35 11.70 -0.78
C PHE A 69 -9.73 11.29 0.56
N ARG A 70 -9.77 12.16 1.56
CA ARG A 70 -9.09 11.92 2.84
C ARG A 70 -9.72 10.83 3.69
N LYS A 71 -11.03 10.74 3.70
CA LYS A 71 -11.72 9.78 4.55
C LYS A 71 -12.18 8.60 3.72
N GLU A 72 -11.79 7.41 4.18
CA GLU A 72 -12.43 6.20 3.69
C GLU A 72 -13.90 6.24 4.08
N PRO A 73 -14.83 6.04 3.12
CA PRO A 73 -16.24 5.92 3.44
C PRO A 73 -16.43 4.76 4.44
N LYS A 74 -17.13 5.04 5.53
CA LYS A 74 -17.48 3.98 6.47
C LYS A 74 -18.39 2.98 5.75
N ALA A 75 -18.13 1.69 5.97
CA ALA A 75 -19.08 0.67 5.58
C ALA A 75 -20.42 0.93 6.31
N GLY A 76 -21.48 1.08 5.56
CA GLY A 76 -22.84 1.08 6.11
C GLY A 76 -23.27 -0.32 6.54
N PRO A 77 -24.48 -0.48 7.12
CA PRO A 77 -25.01 -1.79 7.49
C PRO A 77 -25.13 -2.76 6.30
N GLU A 78 -25.27 -2.23 5.10
CA GLU A 78 -25.33 -2.99 3.84
C GLU A 78 -23.92 -3.43 3.34
N GLY A 79 -22.85 -3.04 4.03
CA GLY A 79 -21.46 -3.28 3.59
C GLY A 79 -20.98 -2.31 2.52
N THR A 80 -19.92 -2.71 1.84
CA THR A 80 -19.35 -1.97 0.70
C THR A 80 -19.00 -2.93 -0.42
N LEU A 81 -19.01 -2.43 -1.66
CA LEU A 81 -18.57 -3.22 -2.82
C LEU A 81 -17.09 -3.58 -2.69
N SER A 82 -16.78 -4.83 -2.95
CA SER A 82 -15.40 -5.31 -2.99
C SER A 82 -15.23 -6.33 -4.11
N TRP A 83 -14.25 -6.08 -4.97
CA TRP A 83 -13.78 -7.09 -5.91
C TRP A 83 -12.77 -7.99 -5.18
N THR A 84 -12.96 -9.30 -5.28
CA THR A 84 -12.25 -10.29 -4.48
C THR A 84 -11.58 -11.31 -5.39
N VAL A 85 -10.29 -11.59 -5.14
CA VAL A 85 -9.50 -12.56 -5.93
C VAL A 85 -8.70 -13.45 -5.00
N ASP A 86 -8.74 -14.76 -5.26
CA ASP A 86 -7.85 -15.73 -4.63
C ASP A 86 -6.49 -15.72 -5.33
N VAL A 87 -5.42 -15.69 -4.54
CA VAL A 87 -4.03 -15.72 -4.99
C VAL A 87 -3.31 -16.81 -4.24
N MET A 88 -2.65 -17.70 -4.97
CA MET A 88 -1.90 -18.81 -4.39
C MET A 88 -0.46 -18.79 -4.91
N ASN A 89 0.50 -18.98 -4.00
CA ASN A 89 1.90 -19.23 -4.32
C ASN A 89 2.26 -20.68 -3.95
N PRO A 90 2.30 -21.61 -4.91
CA PRO A 90 2.59 -23.00 -4.62
C PRO A 90 4.03 -23.23 -4.15
N SER A 91 4.97 -22.30 -4.42
CA SER A 91 6.38 -22.43 -4.04
C SER A 91 6.60 -22.15 -2.55
N THR A 92 5.88 -21.19 -1.98
CA THR A 92 6.00 -20.79 -0.57
C THR A 92 4.86 -21.31 0.30
N GLY A 93 3.77 -21.77 -0.31
CA GLY A 93 2.53 -22.17 0.37
C GLY A 93 1.67 -20.98 0.78
N ASP A 94 1.99 -19.76 0.34
CA ASP A 94 1.11 -18.62 0.57
C ASP A 94 -0.24 -18.85 -0.12
N ASP A 95 -1.33 -18.62 0.60
CA ASP A 95 -2.68 -18.73 0.10
C ASP A 95 -3.52 -17.61 0.72
N PHE A 96 -3.90 -16.66 -0.08
CA PHE A 96 -4.56 -15.46 0.40
C PHE A 96 -5.58 -14.90 -0.58
N VAL A 97 -6.49 -14.13 -0.01
CA VAL A 97 -7.51 -13.39 -0.76
C VAL A 97 -7.13 -11.93 -0.83
N MET A 98 -7.16 -11.37 -2.02
CA MET A 98 -7.01 -9.94 -2.24
C MET A 98 -8.39 -9.30 -2.38
N PHE A 99 -8.61 -8.24 -1.61
CA PHE A 99 -9.82 -7.43 -1.65
C PHE A 99 -9.50 -6.05 -2.20
N VAL A 100 -10.23 -5.63 -3.22
CA VAL A 100 -10.17 -4.27 -3.74
C VAL A 100 -11.53 -3.62 -3.50
N LYS A 101 -11.57 -2.71 -2.53
CA LYS A 101 -12.78 -1.95 -2.22
C LYS A 101 -13.06 -0.93 -3.31
N GLU A 102 -14.31 -0.88 -3.74
CA GLU A 102 -14.77 0.04 -4.76
C GLU A 102 -15.71 1.09 -4.17
N LEU A 103 -15.58 2.32 -4.68
CA LEU A 103 -16.54 3.39 -4.48
C LEU A 103 -17.42 3.51 -5.71
N GLU A 104 -18.71 3.63 -5.48
CA GLU A 104 -19.65 4.06 -6.49
C GLU A 104 -19.67 5.60 -6.51
N MET A 105 -19.40 6.13 -7.70
CA MET A 105 -19.37 7.57 -7.94
C MET A 105 -20.78 8.08 -8.27
N PRO A 106 -21.06 9.40 -8.13
CA PRO A 106 -22.38 9.96 -8.42
C PRO A 106 -22.85 9.74 -9.86
N ASP A 107 -21.94 9.50 -10.80
CA ASP A 107 -22.22 9.19 -12.21
C ASP A 107 -22.50 7.71 -12.45
N GLY A 108 -22.52 6.87 -11.39
CA GLY A 108 -22.71 5.42 -11.46
C GLY A 108 -21.44 4.65 -11.83
N SER A 109 -20.34 5.31 -12.11
CA SER A 109 -19.06 4.64 -12.34
C SER A 109 -18.50 4.08 -11.02
N ARG A 110 -17.62 3.08 -11.10
CA ARG A 110 -16.94 2.49 -9.96
C ARG A 110 -15.47 2.82 -9.98
N ARG A 111 -14.91 3.05 -8.81
CA ARG A 111 -13.53 3.41 -8.65
C ARG A 111 -12.88 2.58 -7.53
N PRO A 112 -11.71 1.97 -7.76
CA PRO A 112 -10.95 1.33 -6.68
C PRO A 112 -10.50 2.37 -5.67
N TYR A 113 -10.59 2.02 -4.39
CA TYR A 113 -10.34 2.95 -3.29
C TYR A 113 -9.31 2.45 -2.29
N SER A 114 -9.34 1.18 -1.96
CA SER A 114 -8.37 0.55 -1.08
C SER A 114 -8.19 -0.93 -1.41
N VAL A 115 -7.04 -1.46 -1.04
CA VAL A 115 -6.70 -2.86 -1.19
C VAL A 115 -6.17 -3.42 0.12
N TRP A 116 -6.53 -4.65 0.46
CA TRP A 116 -6.01 -5.40 1.58
C TRP A 116 -6.02 -6.89 1.28
N LEU A 117 -5.32 -7.65 2.11
CA LEU A 117 -5.15 -9.09 1.99
C LEU A 117 -5.64 -9.79 3.23
N ALA A 118 -6.10 -11.04 3.09
CA ALA A 118 -6.44 -11.93 4.18
C ALA A 118 -6.00 -13.36 3.85
N GLY A 119 -5.41 -14.06 4.81
CA GLY A 119 -4.84 -15.39 4.65
C GLY A 119 -3.35 -15.42 4.93
N GLU A 120 -2.66 -16.38 4.35
CA GLU A 120 -1.21 -16.55 4.48
C GLU A 120 -0.49 -15.85 3.34
N TYR A 121 0.20 -14.75 3.65
CA TYR A 121 0.94 -13.93 2.69
C TYR A 121 2.17 -13.28 3.34
N PRO A 122 3.19 -12.90 2.54
CA PRO A 122 4.33 -12.14 3.04
C PRO A 122 3.88 -10.81 3.66
N LYS A 123 4.14 -10.60 4.95
CA LYS A 123 3.65 -9.42 5.69
C LYS A 123 4.16 -8.07 5.16
N SER A 124 5.24 -8.09 4.38
CA SER A 124 5.71 -6.91 3.64
C SER A 124 4.67 -6.36 2.66
N PHE A 125 3.73 -7.19 2.18
CA PHE A 125 2.64 -6.75 1.30
C PHE A 125 1.66 -5.79 1.98
N ASP A 126 1.56 -5.79 3.31
CA ASP A 126 0.77 -4.79 4.04
C ASP A 126 1.24 -3.37 3.72
N GLY A 127 2.55 -3.17 3.59
CA GLY A 127 3.12 -1.90 3.17
C GLY A 127 2.71 -1.51 1.76
N LEU A 128 2.80 -2.45 0.82
CA LEU A 128 2.37 -2.25 -0.57
C LEU A 128 0.87 -1.91 -0.64
N CYS A 129 0.02 -2.67 0.05
CA CYS A 129 -1.42 -2.43 0.10
C CYS A 129 -1.75 -1.05 0.65
N LYS A 130 -1.06 -0.60 1.71
CA LYS A 130 -1.24 0.75 2.26
C LYS A 130 -0.84 1.85 1.27
N LEU A 131 0.31 1.70 0.59
CA LEU A 131 0.75 2.68 -0.41
C LEU A 131 -0.21 2.74 -1.59
N LEU A 132 -0.64 1.59 -2.13
CA LEU A 132 -1.61 1.54 -3.22
C LEU A 132 -2.96 2.15 -2.81
N SER A 133 -3.42 1.88 -1.58
CA SER A 133 -4.66 2.46 -1.06
C SER A 133 -4.60 3.99 -0.96
N ILE A 134 -3.45 4.54 -0.57
CA ILE A 134 -3.23 5.99 -0.58
C ILE A 134 -3.25 6.52 -2.02
N ASP A 135 -2.53 5.87 -2.94
CA ASP A 135 -2.46 6.28 -4.33
C ASP A 135 -3.83 6.19 -5.04
N MET A 136 -4.68 5.20 -4.69
CA MET A 136 -6.06 5.07 -5.20
C MET A 136 -6.97 6.22 -4.76
N ARG A 137 -6.66 6.90 -3.66
CA ARG A 137 -7.44 8.06 -3.16
C ARG A 137 -7.16 9.35 -3.90
N VAL A 138 -6.11 9.42 -4.71
CA VAL A 138 -5.83 10.59 -5.55
C VAL A 138 -6.96 10.78 -6.55
N LEU A 139 -7.47 12.01 -6.68
CA LEU A 139 -8.62 12.33 -7.53
C LEU A 139 -8.35 12.00 -8.99
N ASP A 140 -7.16 12.28 -9.49
CA ASP A 140 -6.76 11.95 -10.86
C ASP A 140 -6.46 10.43 -11.00
N PRO A 141 -7.27 9.67 -11.77
CA PRO A 141 -7.06 8.25 -11.97
C PRO A 141 -5.78 7.91 -12.73
N ALA A 142 -5.18 8.85 -13.46
CA ALA A 142 -3.91 8.64 -14.13
C ALA A 142 -2.78 8.34 -13.14
N TRP A 143 -2.89 8.85 -11.93
CA TRP A 143 -1.90 8.63 -10.87
C TRP A 143 -1.76 7.15 -10.51
N ILE A 144 -2.84 6.48 -10.14
CA ILE A 144 -2.79 5.05 -9.81
C ILE A 144 -2.46 4.20 -11.04
N SER A 145 -2.96 4.57 -12.22
CA SER A 145 -2.63 3.88 -13.47
C SER A 145 -1.13 3.87 -13.76
N MET A 146 -0.46 5.01 -13.57
CA MET A 146 0.99 5.11 -13.72
C MET A 146 1.73 4.16 -12.74
N LYS A 147 1.29 4.10 -11.47
CA LYS A 147 1.88 3.23 -10.45
C LYS A 147 1.71 1.75 -10.80
N LEU A 148 0.50 1.34 -11.16
CA LEU A 148 0.21 -0.04 -11.53
C LEU A 148 1.01 -0.47 -12.76
N ARG A 149 1.17 0.40 -13.77
CA ARG A 149 2.03 0.10 -14.94
C ARG A 149 3.50 -0.14 -14.53
N LYS A 150 4.00 0.59 -13.53
CA LYS A 150 5.35 0.35 -13.00
C LYS A 150 5.45 -1.00 -12.29
N LEU A 151 4.44 -1.37 -11.51
CA LEU A 151 4.40 -2.69 -10.86
C LEU A 151 4.30 -3.82 -11.88
N LEU A 152 3.54 -3.66 -12.97
CA LEU A 152 3.47 -4.65 -14.06
C LEU A 152 4.81 -4.89 -14.76
N SER A 153 5.71 -3.91 -14.74
CA SER A 153 7.06 -4.06 -15.31
C SER A 153 8.05 -4.73 -14.34
N TYR A 154 7.69 -4.90 -13.09
CA TYR A 154 8.48 -5.63 -12.10
C TYR A 154 8.37 -7.12 -12.41
N LYS A 155 9.52 -7.76 -12.59
CA LYS A 155 9.61 -9.19 -12.86
C LYS A 155 10.57 -9.82 -11.88
N GLU A 156 10.11 -10.85 -11.23
CA GLU A 156 10.99 -11.76 -10.53
C GLU A 156 11.57 -12.80 -11.53
N PRO A 157 12.75 -13.36 -11.24
CA PRO A 157 13.37 -14.35 -12.13
C PRO A 157 12.52 -15.61 -12.33
N GLN A 158 11.66 -15.91 -11.37
CA GLN A 158 10.69 -16.99 -11.40
C GLN A 158 9.35 -16.45 -10.95
N GLY A 159 8.30 -16.64 -11.75
CA GLY A 159 6.94 -16.30 -11.36
C GLY A 159 6.42 -17.32 -10.35
N ASP A 160 6.29 -16.90 -9.10
CA ASP A 160 5.96 -17.79 -7.98
C ASP A 160 4.47 -17.82 -7.67
N PHE A 161 3.70 -16.86 -8.18
CA PHE A 161 2.29 -16.75 -7.87
C PHE A 161 1.41 -17.27 -8.99
N LEU A 162 0.39 -18.05 -8.61
CA LEU A 162 -0.73 -18.39 -9.48
C LEU A 162 -1.91 -17.49 -9.14
N ALA A 163 -2.40 -16.77 -10.13
CA ALA A 163 -3.61 -15.98 -10.00
C ALA A 163 -4.52 -16.14 -11.20
N ARG A 164 -5.82 -15.89 -11.02
CA ARG A 164 -6.75 -15.87 -12.14
C ARG A 164 -6.44 -14.70 -13.07
N VAL A 165 -6.42 -14.98 -14.36
CA VAL A 165 -6.34 -13.93 -15.38
C VAL A 165 -7.64 -13.12 -15.32
N PRO A 166 -7.61 -11.80 -15.12
CA PRO A 166 -8.81 -10.98 -15.05
C PRO A 166 -9.74 -11.20 -16.26
N GLY A 167 -11.03 -11.42 -15.98
CA GLY A 167 -12.04 -11.69 -17.01
C GLY A 167 -12.00 -13.09 -17.64
N SER A 168 -11.29 -14.04 -17.01
CA SER A 168 -11.12 -15.42 -17.53
C SER A 168 -11.11 -16.42 -16.36
N ASP A 169 -11.51 -17.66 -16.65
CA ASP A 169 -11.38 -18.79 -15.69
C ASP A 169 -9.96 -19.42 -15.71
N LYS A 170 -9.06 -18.89 -16.51
CA LYS A 170 -7.69 -19.37 -16.62
C LYS A 170 -6.84 -18.84 -15.47
N GLN A 171 -5.93 -19.67 -14.98
CA GLN A 171 -4.86 -19.26 -14.08
C GLN A 171 -3.57 -19.03 -14.88
N ALA A 172 -2.80 -18.05 -14.47
CA ALA A 172 -1.47 -17.78 -14.99
C ALA A 172 -0.48 -17.60 -13.82
N SER A 173 0.77 -17.93 -14.08
CA SER A 173 1.87 -17.63 -13.18
C SER A 173 2.35 -16.19 -13.43
N TYR A 174 2.57 -15.46 -12.37
CA TYR A 174 3.03 -14.08 -12.37
C TYR A 174 4.35 -13.94 -11.60
#